data_88de493db3548e69affe974e2e0de226
#
_entry.id   88de493db3548e69affe974e2e0de226
#
_cell.length_a   1.000
_cell.length_b   1.000
_cell.length_c   1.000
_cell.angle_alpha   90.00
_cell.angle_beta   90.00
_cell.angle_gamma   90.00
#
_symmetry.space_group_name_H-M   'P 1'
#
loop_
_entity.id
_entity.type
_entity.pdbx_description
1 polymer ?
#
loop_
_entity_poly.entity_id
_entity_poly.type
_entity_poly.pdbx_seq_one_letter_code
_entity_poly.pdbx_strand_id
1 'polypeptide(L)'
;MRMRDISRARMLSPDRLFGQVAHKLAVSIISGASRAGDLLPNEDGIRGEISVSRTAYREAVKFLTGKGMVEARPKSGTRVAPRESWNLLDPDVLAWHFEADPNEKFIRDLFELRLFVEPSAARLAAQRRSEDDLARIEAAYRGMTVNPPYAEPTVQADLAFHEAIFEATRNPPLQCLAPAVCATIQWSLFLKAPDDRFFFTASLVDHERVLDAISQRDGDLAAARMSGLVIDSLNSTLRLLAGRSSEKGEPSRE
;
A
#
# COMPACT_ATOMS: atom_id res chain seq x y z
N MET A 1 7.87 14.07 -6.25
CA MET A 1 8.39 12.73 -5.91
C MET A 1 7.78 11.74 -6.88
N ARG A 2 8.56 10.90 -7.56
CA ARG A 2 8.02 9.96 -8.56
C ARG A 2 7.57 8.68 -7.84
N MET A 3 6.50 8.02 -8.33
CA MET A 3 5.98 6.73 -7.81
C MET A 3 7.09 5.67 -7.60
N ARG A 4 8.16 5.73 -8.40
CA ARG A 4 9.37 4.89 -8.26
C ARG A 4 10.16 5.12 -6.97
N ASP A 5 10.01 6.28 -6.31
CA ASP A 5 10.80 6.63 -5.11
C ASP A 5 10.13 6.09 -3.83
N ILE A 6 8.81 5.91 -3.83
CA ILE A 6 8.02 5.37 -2.70
C ILE A 6 8.19 3.85 -2.61
N SER A 7 8.22 3.20 -3.76
CA SER A 7 8.52 1.78 -3.92
C SER A 7 9.91 1.39 -3.35
N ARG A 8 10.83 2.35 -3.23
CA ARG A 8 12.22 2.11 -2.79
C ARG A 8 12.40 1.87 -1.29
N ALA A 9 11.50 2.33 -0.42
CA ALA A 9 11.77 2.33 1.02
C ALA A 9 11.58 0.97 1.71
N ARG A 10 10.73 0.08 1.18
CA ARG A 10 10.50 -1.29 1.71
C ARG A 10 10.51 -2.40 0.65
N MET A 11 10.36 -2.07 -0.64
CA MET A 11 10.57 -3.06 -1.70
C MET A 11 12.02 -3.52 -1.67
N LEU A 12 12.23 -4.78 -2.01
CA LEU A 12 13.55 -5.32 -2.36
C LEU A 12 14.32 -4.25 -3.10
N SER A 13 15.48 -3.83 -2.54
CA SER A 13 16.30 -2.76 -3.14
C SER A 13 16.24 -2.90 -4.65
N PRO A 14 15.69 -1.93 -5.41
CA PRO A 14 15.65 -1.99 -6.87
C PRO A 14 17.06 -2.09 -7.46
N ASP A 15 18.07 -1.91 -6.64
CA ASP A 15 19.48 -2.10 -6.95
C ASP A 15 19.86 -3.58 -7.15
N ARG A 16 19.02 -4.54 -6.75
CA ARG A 16 19.25 -5.95 -7.08
C ARG A 16 18.57 -6.28 -8.40
N LEU A 17 19.35 -6.76 -9.36
CA LEU A 17 18.91 -7.09 -10.72
C LEU A 17 17.64 -7.99 -10.73
N PHE A 18 17.52 -8.93 -9.79
CA PHE A 18 16.34 -9.78 -9.68
C PHE A 18 15.06 -9.00 -9.30
N GLY A 19 15.17 -7.95 -8.47
CA GLY A 19 14.04 -7.09 -8.10
C GLY A 19 13.47 -6.35 -9.31
N GLN A 20 14.33 -5.86 -10.22
CA GLN A 20 13.87 -5.21 -11.46
C GLN A 20 13.15 -6.20 -12.39
N VAL A 21 13.65 -7.45 -12.45
CA VAL A 21 13.02 -8.50 -13.25
C VAL A 21 11.66 -8.88 -12.64
N ALA A 22 11.59 -9.09 -11.32
CA ALA A 22 10.33 -9.41 -10.64
C ALA A 22 9.29 -8.31 -10.82
N HIS A 23 9.66 -7.06 -10.65
CA HIS A 23 8.80 -5.90 -10.88
C HIS A 23 8.26 -5.87 -12.32
N LYS A 24 9.13 -6.00 -13.33
CA LYS A 24 8.70 -5.98 -14.73
C LYS A 24 7.71 -7.09 -15.04
N LEU A 25 7.98 -8.32 -14.57
CA LEU A 25 7.08 -9.45 -14.75
C LEU A 25 5.74 -9.23 -14.03
N ALA A 26 5.77 -8.75 -12.77
CA ALA A 26 4.56 -8.48 -12.00
C ALA A 26 3.67 -7.41 -12.65
N VAL A 27 4.25 -6.30 -13.12
CA VAL A 27 3.52 -5.23 -13.84
C VAL A 27 2.91 -5.78 -15.13
N SER A 28 3.62 -6.61 -15.89
CA SER A 28 3.08 -7.26 -17.09
C SER A 28 1.90 -8.20 -16.79
N ILE A 29 1.96 -8.91 -15.67
CA ILE A 29 0.88 -9.81 -15.21
C ILE A 29 -0.33 -8.99 -14.77
N ILE A 30 -0.13 -7.99 -13.94
CA ILE A 30 -1.22 -7.17 -13.35
C ILE A 30 -1.92 -6.34 -14.43
N SER A 31 -1.18 -5.77 -15.39
CA SER A 31 -1.75 -5.02 -16.51
C SER A 31 -2.50 -5.90 -17.54
N GLY A 32 -2.43 -7.24 -17.38
CA GLY A 32 -3.07 -8.18 -18.32
C GLY A 32 -2.30 -8.42 -19.61
N ALA A 33 -1.10 -7.86 -19.77
CA ALA A 33 -0.21 -8.15 -20.89
C ALA A 33 0.26 -9.62 -20.88
N SER A 34 0.39 -10.21 -19.68
CA SER A 34 0.58 -11.65 -19.47
C SER A 34 -0.63 -12.18 -18.69
N ARG A 35 -1.41 -13.08 -19.30
CA ARG A 35 -2.67 -13.58 -18.74
C ARG A 35 -2.48 -14.87 -17.95
N ALA A 36 -3.44 -15.19 -17.08
CA ALA A 36 -3.44 -16.45 -16.35
C ALA A 36 -3.31 -17.65 -17.31
N GLY A 37 -2.37 -18.55 -17.03
CA GLY A 37 -2.02 -19.70 -17.86
C GLY A 37 -0.96 -19.44 -18.93
N ASP A 38 -0.67 -18.18 -19.26
CA ASP A 38 0.37 -17.84 -20.24
C ASP A 38 1.75 -18.28 -19.73
N LEU A 39 2.58 -18.72 -20.67
CA LEU A 39 3.98 -19.03 -20.39
C LEU A 39 4.75 -17.70 -20.29
N LEU A 40 5.43 -17.49 -19.17
CA LEU A 40 6.31 -16.34 -19.05
C LEU A 40 7.49 -16.43 -20.00
N PRO A 41 7.96 -15.29 -20.55
CA PRO A 41 9.18 -15.27 -21.34
C PRO A 41 10.35 -15.77 -20.48
N ASN A 42 11.22 -16.58 -21.09
CA ASN A 42 12.47 -16.99 -20.45
C ASN A 42 13.45 -15.80 -20.33
N GLU A 43 14.64 -16.04 -19.75
CA GLU A 43 15.67 -15.01 -19.59
C GLU A 43 16.08 -14.33 -20.89
N ASP A 44 16.04 -15.05 -22.03
CA ASP A 44 16.40 -14.51 -23.33
C ASP A 44 15.31 -13.58 -23.88
N GLY A 45 14.04 -13.87 -23.60
CA GLY A 45 12.90 -13.02 -23.99
C GLY A 45 12.85 -11.68 -23.24
N ILE A 46 13.48 -11.59 -22.05
CA ILE A 46 13.54 -10.35 -21.26
C ILE A 46 14.79 -9.52 -21.61
N ARG A 47 15.82 -10.14 -22.18
CA ARG A 47 17.14 -9.51 -22.46
C ARG A 47 17.10 -8.30 -23.38
N GLY A 48 16.03 -8.06 -24.13
CA GLY A 48 15.95 -6.90 -25.05
C GLY A 48 16.00 -5.54 -24.35
N GLU A 49 15.71 -5.49 -23.02
CA GLU A 49 15.61 -4.25 -22.26
C GLU A 49 16.48 -4.21 -21.00
N ILE A 50 16.88 -5.36 -20.45
CA ILE A 50 17.71 -5.47 -19.27
C ILE A 50 18.71 -6.61 -19.45
N SER A 51 20.02 -6.40 -19.14
CA SER A 51 21.00 -7.48 -19.10
C SER A 51 20.70 -8.42 -17.92
N VAL A 52 19.89 -9.46 -18.15
CA VAL A 52 19.41 -10.37 -17.10
C VAL A 52 20.27 -11.61 -17.08
N SER A 53 20.88 -11.93 -15.93
CA SER A 53 21.52 -13.22 -15.72
C SER A 53 20.46 -14.30 -15.44
N ARG A 54 20.77 -15.57 -15.81
CA ARG A 54 19.92 -16.73 -15.46
C ARG A 54 19.61 -16.81 -13.97
N THR A 55 20.58 -16.48 -13.12
CA THR A 55 20.40 -16.47 -11.66
C THR A 55 19.39 -15.40 -11.24
N ALA A 56 19.51 -14.17 -11.74
CA ALA A 56 18.58 -13.09 -11.41
C ALA A 56 17.14 -13.42 -11.85
N TYR A 57 16.97 -14.01 -13.05
CA TYR A 57 15.67 -14.46 -13.52
C TYR A 57 15.06 -15.54 -12.62
N ARG A 58 15.84 -16.57 -12.26
CA ARG A 58 15.36 -17.66 -11.38
C ARG A 58 14.97 -17.15 -9.99
N GLU A 59 15.73 -16.25 -9.41
CA GLU A 59 15.37 -15.62 -8.14
C GLU A 59 14.11 -14.76 -8.25
N ALA A 60 13.91 -14.03 -9.35
CA ALA A 60 12.68 -13.28 -9.61
C ALA A 60 11.46 -14.20 -9.72
N VAL A 61 11.57 -15.31 -10.47
CA VAL A 61 10.51 -16.31 -10.58
C VAL A 61 10.17 -16.93 -9.22
N LYS A 62 11.20 -17.32 -8.44
CA LYS A 62 11.01 -17.87 -7.10
C LYS A 62 10.31 -16.87 -6.17
N PHE A 63 10.69 -15.61 -6.25
CA PHE A 63 10.05 -14.53 -5.49
C PHE A 63 8.57 -14.35 -5.85
N LEU A 64 8.24 -14.31 -7.15
CA LEU A 64 6.86 -14.21 -7.63
C LEU A 64 6.03 -15.47 -7.32
N THR A 65 6.67 -16.66 -7.30
CA THR A 65 6.02 -17.90 -6.85
C THR A 65 5.64 -17.81 -5.39
N GLY A 66 6.51 -17.25 -4.52
CA GLY A 66 6.19 -17.02 -3.11
C GLY A 66 5.01 -16.06 -2.89
N LYS A 67 4.72 -15.20 -3.86
CA LYS A 67 3.55 -14.29 -3.85
C LYS A 67 2.31 -14.88 -4.53
N GLY A 68 2.39 -16.13 -5.03
CA GLY A 68 1.29 -16.81 -5.71
C GLY A 68 1.01 -16.29 -7.14
N MET A 69 1.85 -15.40 -7.69
CA MET A 69 1.61 -14.79 -9.00
C MET A 69 1.98 -15.69 -10.17
N VAL A 70 2.89 -16.63 -9.97
CA VAL A 70 3.36 -17.56 -10.99
C VAL A 70 3.56 -18.96 -10.45
N GLU A 71 3.45 -19.96 -11.32
CA GLU A 71 3.71 -21.37 -11.06
C GLU A 71 4.87 -21.86 -11.90
N ALA A 72 5.93 -22.34 -11.27
CA ALA A 72 7.03 -23.00 -11.96
C ALA A 72 6.75 -24.51 -12.06
N ARG A 73 6.60 -25.04 -13.28
CA ARG A 73 6.33 -26.46 -13.53
C ARG A 73 7.56 -27.12 -14.17
N PRO A 74 8.06 -28.24 -13.64
CA PRO A 74 9.17 -28.97 -14.26
C PRO A 74 8.88 -29.26 -15.73
N LYS A 75 9.84 -29.01 -16.60
CA LYS A 75 9.77 -29.25 -18.06
C LYS A 75 8.71 -28.47 -18.84
N SER A 76 7.81 -27.74 -18.16
CA SER A 76 6.71 -26.97 -18.78
C SER A 76 6.89 -25.45 -18.68
N GLY A 77 8.00 -24.99 -18.04
CA GLY A 77 8.29 -23.57 -17.87
C GLY A 77 7.52 -22.93 -16.70
N THR A 78 7.55 -21.62 -16.64
CA THR A 78 6.85 -20.81 -15.63
C THR A 78 5.61 -20.20 -16.26
N ARG A 79 4.47 -20.37 -15.60
CA ARG A 79 3.17 -19.84 -16.07
C ARG A 79 2.61 -18.83 -15.07
N VAL A 80 1.84 -17.89 -15.57
CA VAL A 80 1.05 -16.97 -14.75
C VAL A 80 -0.02 -17.76 -14.01
N ALA A 81 -0.06 -17.62 -12.68
CA ALA A 81 -1.07 -18.25 -11.84
C ALA A 81 -2.42 -17.50 -11.93
N PRO A 82 -3.54 -18.16 -11.68
CA PRO A 82 -4.85 -17.50 -11.59
C PRO A 82 -4.85 -16.46 -10.45
N ARG A 83 -5.61 -15.37 -10.64
CA ARG A 83 -5.60 -14.20 -9.73
C ARG A 83 -5.97 -14.58 -8.28
N GLU A 84 -6.82 -15.58 -8.11
CA GLU A 84 -7.27 -16.10 -6.81
C GLU A 84 -6.12 -16.70 -5.99
N SER A 85 -5.01 -17.05 -6.64
CA SER A 85 -3.81 -17.56 -5.98
C SER A 85 -2.88 -16.46 -5.47
N TRP A 86 -3.08 -15.20 -5.89
CA TRP A 86 -2.18 -14.12 -5.57
C TRP A 86 -2.37 -13.65 -4.13
N ASN A 87 -1.26 -13.40 -3.42
CA ASN A 87 -1.32 -12.73 -2.13
C ASN A 87 -1.56 -11.22 -2.35
N LEU A 88 -2.83 -10.83 -2.50
CA LEU A 88 -3.22 -9.44 -2.74
C LEU A 88 -2.96 -8.51 -1.55
N LEU A 89 -2.66 -9.03 -0.37
CA LEU A 89 -2.27 -8.22 0.80
C LEU A 89 -0.75 -8.10 0.98
N ASP A 90 0.03 -8.72 0.11
CA ASP A 90 1.47 -8.53 0.10
C ASP A 90 1.81 -7.09 -0.35
N PRO A 91 2.65 -6.34 0.41
CA PRO A 91 2.93 -4.93 0.11
C PRO A 91 3.55 -4.70 -1.28
N ASP A 92 4.38 -5.64 -1.79
CA ASP A 92 4.94 -5.52 -3.13
C ASP A 92 3.87 -5.72 -4.21
N VAL A 93 2.97 -6.70 -4.03
CA VAL A 93 1.85 -6.96 -4.95
C VAL A 93 0.90 -5.75 -4.99
N LEU A 94 0.60 -5.16 -3.83
CA LEU A 94 -0.18 -3.93 -3.74
C LEU A 94 0.50 -2.77 -4.48
N ALA A 95 1.79 -2.54 -4.24
CA ALA A 95 2.55 -1.46 -4.88
C ALA A 95 2.56 -1.62 -6.41
N TRP A 96 2.77 -2.83 -6.91
CA TRP A 96 2.71 -3.12 -8.35
C TRP A 96 1.31 -2.95 -8.93
N HIS A 97 0.28 -3.27 -8.16
CA HIS A 97 -1.12 -3.08 -8.57
C HIS A 97 -1.44 -1.60 -8.72
N PHE A 98 -1.02 -0.78 -7.77
CA PHE A 98 -1.20 0.67 -7.84
C PHE A 98 -0.41 1.32 -8.99
N GLU A 99 0.71 0.75 -9.40
CA GLU A 99 1.48 1.21 -10.55
C GLU A 99 0.85 0.80 -11.88
N ALA A 100 0.41 -0.46 -12.00
CA ALA A 100 -0.01 -1.06 -13.26
C ALA A 100 -1.49 -0.82 -13.59
N ASP A 101 -2.37 -0.91 -12.60
CA ASP A 101 -3.83 -0.81 -12.76
C ASP A 101 -4.51 -0.24 -11.50
N PRO A 102 -4.40 1.07 -11.25
CA PRO A 102 -5.05 1.72 -10.11
C PRO A 102 -6.55 1.91 -10.36
N ASN A 103 -7.30 0.82 -10.59
CA ASN A 103 -8.74 0.93 -10.85
C ASN A 103 -9.55 1.22 -9.58
N GLU A 104 -10.65 1.96 -9.76
CA GLU A 104 -11.50 2.42 -8.66
C GLU A 104 -12.07 1.26 -7.84
N LYS A 105 -12.47 0.16 -8.49
CA LYS A 105 -13.02 -1.01 -7.78
C LYS A 105 -12.02 -1.59 -6.79
N PHE A 106 -10.78 -1.84 -7.21
CA PHE A 106 -9.75 -2.39 -6.34
C PHE A 106 -9.44 -1.47 -5.15
N ILE A 107 -9.46 -0.15 -5.38
CA ILE A 107 -9.28 0.84 -4.33
C ILE A 107 -10.42 0.78 -3.31
N ARG A 108 -11.67 0.73 -3.78
CA ARG A 108 -12.84 0.58 -2.90
C ARG A 108 -12.76 -0.71 -2.08
N ASP A 109 -12.38 -1.83 -2.69
CA ASP A 109 -12.23 -3.13 -2.01
C ASP A 109 -11.15 -3.04 -0.89
N LEU A 110 -10.04 -2.34 -1.12
CA LEU A 110 -9.00 -2.12 -0.10
C LEU A 110 -9.46 -1.20 1.03
N PHE A 111 -10.19 -0.14 0.72
CA PHE A 111 -10.75 0.74 1.74
C PHE A 111 -11.88 0.07 2.54
N GLU A 112 -12.63 -0.82 1.92
CA GLU A 112 -13.59 -1.68 2.63
C GLU A 112 -12.87 -2.56 3.66
N LEU A 113 -11.76 -3.20 3.28
CA LEU A 113 -10.92 -3.94 4.23
C LEU A 113 -10.44 -3.04 5.37
N ARG A 114 -9.96 -1.83 5.08
CA ARG A 114 -9.53 -0.86 6.08
C ARG A 114 -10.65 -0.52 7.07
N LEU A 115 -11.88 -0.30 6.57
CA LEU A 115 -13.07 -0.03 7.39
C LEU A 115 -13.46 -1.19 8.30
N PHE A 116 -13.11 -2.43 7.97
CA PHE A 116 -13.31 -3.57 8.86
C PHE A 116 -12.20 -3.68 9.92
N VAL A 117 -10.95 -3.43 9.55
CA VAL A 117 -9.83 -3.77 10.43
C VAL A 117 -9.34 -2.61 11.28
N GLU A 118 -9.23 -1.38 10.74
CA GLU A 118 -8.67 -0.25 11.47
C GLU A 118 -9.56 0.26 12.63
N PRO A 119 -10.89 0.38 12.49
CA PRO A 119 -11.75 0.73 13.62
C PRO A 119 -11.69 -0.31 14.74
N SER A 120 -11.63 -1.61 14.36
CA SER A 120 -11.47 -2.69 15.33
C SER A 120 -10.10 -2.64 16.02
N ALA A 121 -9.04 -2.31 15.29
CA ALA A 121 -7.70 -2.11 15.85
C ALA A 121 -7.68 -0.92 16.81
N ALA A 122 -8.26 0.23 16.47
CA ALA A 122 -8.35 1.40 17.33
C ALA A 122 -9.11 1.12 18.63
N ARG A 123 -10.24 0.39 18.55
CA ARG A 123 -10.99 -0.07 19.74
C ARG A 123 -10.13 -0.91 20.66
N LEU A 124 -9.47 -1.92 20.12
CA LEU A 124 -8.62 -2.82 20.89
C LEU A 124 -7.39 -2.10 21.46
N ALA A 125 -6.79 -1.18 20.69
CA ALA A 125 -5.70 -0.34 21.15
C ALA A 125 -6.12 0.50 22.36
N ALA A 126 -7.26 1.18 22.31
CA ALA A 126 -7.79 1.94 23.43
C ALA A 126 -7.94 1.09 24.70
N GLN A 127 -8.42 -0.14 24.56
CA GLN A 127 -8.65 -1.06 25.68
C GLN A 127 -7.37 -1.68 26.25
N ARG A 128 -6.35 -1.92 25.42
CA ARG A 128 -5.21 -2.80 25.74
C ARG A 128 -3.86 -2.09 25.80
N ARG A 129 -3.77 -0.87 25.30
CA ARG A 129 -2.53 -0.12 25.22
C ARG A 129 -1.83 0.02 26.59
N SER A 130 -0.53 -0.11 26.62
CA SER A 130 0.33 0.37 27.70
C SER A 130 0.59 1.88 27.56
N GLU A 131 1.25 2.48 28.54
CA GLU A 131 1.70 3.88 28.42
C GLU A 131 2.79 4.04 27.34
N ASP A 132 3.65 3.03 27.17
CA ASP A 132 4.63 3.02 26.08
C ASP A 132 3.99 2.92 24.69
N ASP A 133 2.88 2.17 24.56
CA ASP A 133 2.11 2.14 23.31
C ASP A 133 1.53 3.52 23.00
N LEU A 134 0.92 4.18 24.00
CA LEU A 134 0.40 5.53 23.84
C LEU A 134 1.49 6.52 23.43
N ALA A 135 2.64 6.49 24.12
CA ALA A 135 3.77 7.36 23.81
C ALA A 135 4.26 7.18 22.35
N ARG A 136 4.23 5.95 21.79
CA ARG A 136 4.56 5.70 20.37
C ARG A 136 3.52 6.30 19.43
N ILE A 137 2.22 6.15 19.71
CA ILE A 137 1.14 6.73 18.90
C ILE A 137 1.23 8.27 18.91
N GLU A 138 1.46 8.87 20.10
CA GLU A 138 1.66 10.31 20.23
C GLU A 138 2.90 10.82 19.49
N ALA A 139 4.01 10.08 19.56
CA ALA A 139 5.23 10.45 18.84
C ALA A 139 5.03 10.45 17.32
N ALA A 140 4.30 9.46 16.80
CA ALA A 140 3.94 9.37 15.38
C ALA A 140 3.01 10.53 14.97
N TYR A 141 2.00 10.84 15.75
CA TYR A 141 1.13 12.00 15.52
C TYR A 141 1.93 13.32 15.50
N ARG A 142 2.80 13.55 16.50
CA ARG A 142 3.69 14.73 16.48
C ARG A 142 4.56 14.80 15.24
N GLY A 143 5.06 13.66 14.75
CA GLY A 143 5.83 13.60 13.50
C GLY A 143 5.06 14.13 12.29
N MET A 144 3.73 13.92 12.24
CA MET A 144 2.89 14.48 11.18
C MET A 144 2.71 16.01 11.30
N THR A 145 2.70 16.56 12.53
CA THR A 145 2.43 17.99 12.77
C THR A 145 3.64 18.89 12.59
N VAL A 146 4.86 18.37 12.81
CA VAL A 146 6.09 19.18 12.77
C VAL A 146 6.78 19.23 11.39
N ASN A 147 6.36 18.36 10.48
CA ASN A 147 6.95 18.26 9.14
C ASN A 147 6.01 18.86 8.08
N PRO A 148 6.54 19.29 6.92
CA PRO A 148 5.71 19.81 5.83
C PRO A 148 4.70 18.77 5.32
N PRO A 149 3.48 19.20 4.90
CA PRO A 149 2.49 18.32 4.30
C PRO A 149 3.06 17.45 3.19
N TYR A 150 2.72 16.16 3.18
CA TYR A 150 3.15 15.16 2.17
C TYR A 150 4.66 15.01 1.99
N ALA A 151 5.49 15.61 2.84
CA ALA A 151 6.92 15.34 2.86
C ALA A 151 7.17 13.90 3.35
N GLU A 152 8.29 13.29 2.91
CA GLU A 152 8.63 11.91 3.31
C GLU A 152 8.55 11.68 4.83
N PRO A 153 9.09 12.56 5.71
CA PRO A 153 8.95 12.37 7.15
C PRO A 153 7.48 12.37 7.63
N THR A 154 6.61 13.17 7.01
CA THR A 154 5.18 13.22 7.34
C THR A 154 4.48 11.92 6.94
N VAL A 155 4.77 11.42 5.73
CA VAL A 155 4.24 10.13 5.25
C VAL A 155 4.69 9.00 6.18
N GLN A 156 5.97 8.96 6.56
CA GLN A 156 6.48 7.94 7.48
C GLN A 156 5.83 8.04 8.87
N ALA A 157 5.55 9.25 9.36
CA ALA A 157 4.86 9.46 10.62
C ALA A 157 3.39 8.99 10.57
N ASP A 158 2.68 9.20 9.46
CA ASP A 158 1.32 8.71 9.24
C ASP A 158 1.29 7.16 9.26
N LEU A 159 2.21 6.52 8.54
CA LEU A 159 2.33 5.07 8.54
C LEU A 159 2.65 4.53 9.94
N ALA A 160 3.58 5.18 10.66
CA ALA A 160 3.96 4.81 12.03
C ALA A 160 2.78 4.96 13.02
N PHE A 161 1.89 5.93 12.81
CA PHE A 161 0.69 6.12 13.63
C PHE A 161 -0.24 4.89 13.52
N HIS A 162 -0.54 4.47 12.30
CA HIS A 162 -1.38 3.30 12.08
C HIS A 162 -0.69 2.01 12.56
N GLU A 163 0.61 1.81 12.28
CA GLU A 163 1.38 0.66 12.77
C GLU A 163 1.34 0.58 14.30
N ALA A 164 1.57 1.69 15.01
CA ALA A 164 1.55 1.73 16.48
C ALA A 164 0.16 1.36 17.05
N ILE A 165 -0.93 1.75 16.39
CA ILE A 165 -2.29 1.35 16.78
C ILE A 165 -2.45 -0.16 16.63
N PHE A 166 -2.01 -0.76 15.51
CA PHE A 166 -2.05 -2.22 15.34
C PHE A 166 -1.22 -2.95 16.38
N GLU A 167 -0.02 -2.46 16.71
CA GLU A 167 0.84 -3.02 17.77
C GLU A 167 0.14 -2.98 19.14
N ALA A 168 -0.51 -1.87 19.46
CA ALA A 168 -1.23 -1.68 20.71
C ALA A 168 -2.44 -2.61 20.89
N THR A 169 -2.93 -3.24 19.80
CA THR A 169 -4.02 -4.25 19.87
C THR A 169 -3.64 -5.47 20.70
N ARG A 170 -2.36 -5.80 20.83
CA ARG A 170 -1.87 -7.05 21.43
C ARG A 170 -2.48 -8.30 20.79
N ASN A 171 -2.76 -8.24 19.49
CA ASN A 171 -3.35 -9.31 18.69
C ASN A 171 -2.43 -9.61 17.49
N PRO A 172 -1.52 -10.61 17.57
CA PRO A 172 -0.58 -10.88 16.50
C PRO A 172 -1.19 -11.13 15.12
N PRO A 173 -2.29 -11.89 14.97
CA PRO A 173 -2.97 -12.02 13.68
C PRO A 173 -3.45 -10.68 13.09
N LEU A 174 -3.98 -9.78 13.92
CA LEU A 174 -4.42 -8.47 13.47
C LEU A 174 -3.22 -7.58 13.09
N GLN A 175 -2.12 -7.65 13.82
CA GLN A 175 -0.87 -6.94 13.52
C GLN A 175 -0.31 -7.32 12.14
N CYS A 176 -0.51 -8.56 11.69
CA CYS A 176 -0.07 -9.00 10.36
C CYS A 176 -0.78 -8.26 9.20
N LEU A 177 -1.88 -7.54 9.46
CA LEU A 177 -2.59 -6.74 8.45
C LEU A 177 -2.02 -5.33 8.30
N ALA A 178 -1.25 -4.84 9.28
CA ALA A 178 -0.69 -3.49 9.27
C ALA A 178 0.13 -3.17 7.99
N PRO A 179 1.00 -4.06 7.46
CA PRO A 179 1.74 -3.78 6.24
C PRO A 179 0.85 -3.50 5.01
N ALA A 180 -0.27 -4.23 4.86
CA ALA A 180 -1.21 -4.04 3.76
C ALA A 180 -1.99 -2.71 3.90
N VAL A 181 -2.41 -2.38 5.12
CA VAL A 181 -3.03 -1.10 5.44
C VAL A 181 -2.07 0.06 5.14
N CYS A 182 -0.83 -0.02 5.63
CA CYS A 182 0.20 1.00 5.40
C CYS A 182 0.52 1.18 3.91
N ALA A 183 0.60 0.09 3.13
CA ALA A 183 0.80 0.17 1.68
C ALA A 183 -0.35 0.93 1.00
N THR A 184 -1.60 0.72 1.42
CA THR A 184 -2.76 1.43 0.91
C THR A 184 -2.75 2.91 1.29
N ILE A 185 -2.40 3.24 2.54
CA ILE A 185 -2.25 4.63 3.03
C ILE A 185 -1.16 5.34 2.24
N GLN A 186 0.03 4.76 2.15
CA GLN A 186 1.16 5.32 1.43
C GLN A 186 0.80 5.67 -0.01
N TRP A 187 0.12 4.74 -0.71
CA TRP A 187 -0.33 4.99 -2.07
C TRP A 187 -1.37 6.13 -2.14
N SER A 188 -2.35 6.15 -1.24
CA SER A 188 -3.37 7.21 -1.23
C SER A 188 -2.77 8.59 -0.96
N LEU A 189 -1.75 8.67 -0.09
CA LEU A 189 -1.00 9.92 0.17
C LEU A 189 -0.19 10.36 -1.06
N PHE A 190 0.36 9.41 -1.80
CA PHE A 190 1.06 9.71 -3.05
C PHE A 190 0.14 10.31 -4.13
N LEU A 191 -1.12 9.89 -4.20
CA LEU A 191 -2.09 10.49 -5.11
C LEU A 191 -2.43 11.94 -4.74
N LYS A 192 -2.36 12.27 -3.45
CA LYS A 192 -2.66 13.61 -2.94
C LYS A 192 -1.50 14.55 -3.29
N ALA A 193 -1.74 15.52 -4.14
CA ALA A 193 -0.72 16.46 -4.57
C ALA A 193 -0.26 17.35 -3.38
N PRO A 194 0.98 17.86 -3.40
CA PRO A 194 1.51 18.74 -2.34
C PRO A 194 0.67 20.00 -2.10
N ASP A 195 -0.15 20.40 -3.06
CA ASP A 195 -0.96 21.62 -3.01
C ASP A 195 -2.28 21.46 -2.23
N ASP A 196 -2.65 20.23 -1.85
CA ASP A 196 -3.91 19.97 -1.15
C ASP A 196 -3.78 20.10 0.39
N ARG A 197 -3.41 21.31 0.82
CA ARG A 197 -3.24 21.64 2.25
C ARG A 197 -4.53 21.50 3.05
N PHE A 198 -5.69 21.68 2.42
CA PHE A 198 -6.98 21.60 3.10
C PHE A 198 -7.23 20.17 3.60
N PHE A 199 -7.07 19.16 2.74
CA PHE A 199 -7.24 17.76 3.14
C PHE A 199 -6.20 17.31 4.15
N PHE A 200 -4.96 17.79 4.03
CA PHE A 200 -3.93 17.49 5.01
C PHE A 200 -4.31 18.00 6.40
N THR A 201 -4.74 19.26 6.52
CA THR A 201 -5.14 19.86 7.80
C THR A 201 -6.35 19.15 8.41
N ALA A 202 -7.35 18.82 7.60
CA ALA A 202 -8.52 18.06 8.05
C ALA A 202 -8.13 16.67 8.55
N SER A 203 -7.24 15.98 7.82
CA SER A 203 -6.74 14.67 8.21
C SER A 203 -5.97 14.69 9.54
N LEU A 204 -5.17 15.73 9.80
CA LEU A 204 -4.49 15.87 11.10
C LEU A 204 -5.48 15.97 12.27
N VAL A 205 -6.55 16.73 12.11
CA VAL A 205 -7.61 16.84 13.14
C VAL A 205 -8.28 15.49 13.39
N ASP A 206 -8.48 14.69 12.36
CA ASP A 206 -9.09 13.38 12.52
C ASP A 206 -8.14 12.38 13.18
N HIS A 207 -6.83 12.43 12.90
CA HIS A 207 -5.82 11.66 13.62
C HIS A 207 -5.76 12.04 15.11
N GLU A 208 -5.82 13.35 15.42
CA GLU A 208 -5.87 13.83 16.81
C GLU A 208 -7.07 13.25 17.56
N ARG A 209 -8.25 13.28 16.95
CA ARG A 209 -9.47 12.71 17.54
C ARG A 209 -9.37 11.21 17.81
N VAL A 210 -8.69 10.46 16.94
CA VAL A 210 -8.42 9.04 17.18
C VAL A 210 -7.47 8.87 18.36
N LEU A 211 -6.37 9.63 18.40
CA LEU A 211 -5.40 9.62 19.49
C LEU A 211 -6.07 9.95 20.83
N ASP A 212 -6.88 11.01 20.89
CA ASP A 212 -7.60 11.42 22.10
C ASP A 212 -8.50 10.30 22.63
N ALA A 213 -9.27 9.65 21.75
CA ALA A 213 -10.13 8.55 22.16
C ALA A 213 -9.34 7.34 22.68
N ILE A 214 -8.20 7.01 22.04
CA ILE A 214 -7.29 5.96 22.53
C ILE A 214 -6.68 6.35 23.86
N SER A 215 -6.28 7.60 24.05
CA SER A 215 -5.71 8.09 25.32
C SER A 215 -6.70 8.01 26.48
N GLN A 216 -7.98 8.29 26.21
CA GLN A 216 -9.08 8.18 27.17
C GLN A 216 -9.56 6.75 27.41
N ARG A 217 -8.99 5.76 26.71
CA ARG A 217 -9.42 4.35 26.75
C ARG A 217 -10.87 4.12 26.31
N ASP A 218 -11.44 5.05 25.52
CA ASP A 218 -12.78 4.92 24.94
C ASP A 218 -12.70 4.16 23.63
N GLY A 219 -12.89 2.83 23.70
CA GLY A 219 -12.79 1.96 22.52
C GLY A 219 -13.88 2.22 21.47
N ASP A 220 -15.09 2.56 21.89
CA ASP A 220 -16.19 2.81 20.96
C ASP A 220 -15.98 4.13 20.23
N LEU A 221 -15.56 5.16 20.93
CA LEU A 221 -15.22 6.45 20.34
C LEU A 221 -14.00 6.31 19.42
N ALA A 222 -12.95 5.57 19.82
CA ALA A 222 -11.77 5.33 18.99
C ALA A 222 -12.14 4.65 17.67
N ALA A 223 -13.00 3.62 17.70
CA ALA A 223 -13.49 2.95 16.50
C ALA A 223 -14.30 3.90 15.61
N ALA A 224 -15.20 4.71 16.17
CA ALA A 224 -16.00 5.67 15.42
C ALA A 224 -15.13 6.74 14.74
N ARG A 225 -14.12 7.28 15.45
CA ARG A 225 -13.17 8.27 14.92
C ARG A 225 -12.30 7.69 13.81
N MET A 226 -11.79 6.46 13.98
CA MET A 226 -11.02 5.78 12.96
C MET A 226 -11.86 5.49 11.71
N SER A 227 -13.13 5.10 11.87
CA SER A 227 -14.04 4.94 10.72
C SER A 227 -14.19 6.23 9.93
N GLY A 228 -14.37 7.37 10.61
CA GLY A 228 -14.43 8.68 9.98
C GLY A 228 -13.17 9.00 9.17
N LEU A 229 -12.00 8.84 9.78
CA LEU A 229 -10.70 9.06 9.15
C LEU A 229 -10.54 8.23 7.86
N VAL A 230 -10.91 6.94 7.88
CA VAL A 230 -10.81 6.06 6.71
C VAL A 230 -11.80 6.48 5.61
N ILE A 231 -13.05 6.84 5.97
CA ILE A 231 -14.08 7.30 5.02
C ILE A 231 -13.62 8.59 4.33
N ASP A 232 -13.10 9.55 5.07
CA ASP A 232 -12.65 10.83 4.51
C ASP A 232 -11.42 10.64 3.61
N SER A 233 -10.53 9.72 3.99
CA SER A 233 -9.41 9.31 3.14
C SER A 233 -9.87 8.65 1.84
N LEU A 234 -10.89 7.77 1.86
CA LEU A 234 -11.49 7.18 0.66
C LEU A 234 -12.08 8.26 -0.25
N ASN A 235 -12.92 9.11 0.32
CA ASN A 235 -13.61 10.17 -0.44
C ASN A 235 -12.62 11.12 -1.13
N SER A 236 -11.53 11.50 -0.44
CA SER A 236 -10.48 12.34 -1.03
C SER A 236 -9.73 11.59 -2.14
N THR A 237 -9.41 10.32 -1.94
CA THR A 237 -8.73 9.48 -2.94
C THR A 237 -9.55 9.33 -4.21
N LEU A 238 -10.85 9.04 -4.10
CA LEU A 238 -11.75 8.88 -5.24
C LEU A 238 -11.94 10.17 -6.05
N ARG A 239 -12.03 11.32 -5.38
CA ARG A 239 -12.12 12.63 -6.07
C ARG A 239 -10.89 12.88 -6.95
N LEU A 240 -9.70 12.57 -6.44
CA LEU A 240 -8.45 12.73 -7.19
C LEU A 240 -8.35 11.79 -8.39
N LEU A 241 -8.82 10.56 -8.25
CA LEU A 241 -8.88 9.61 -9.37
C LEU A 241 -9.82 10.09 -10.48
N ALA A 242 -11.01 10.57 -10.12
CA ALA A 242 -11.98 11.12 -11.07
C ALA A 242 -11.40 12.33 -11.83
N GLY A 243 -10.69 13.23 -11.15
CA GLY A 243 -10.04 14.39 -11.77
C GLY A 243 -8.98 13.98 -12.81
N ARG A 244 -8.14 13.00 -12.48
CA ARG A 244 -7.09 12.49 -13.40
C ARG A 244 -7.65 11.76 -14.64
N SER A 245 -8.81 11.14 -14.52
CA SER A 245 -9.49 10.48 -15.66
C SER A 245 -10.03 11.50 -16.64
N SER A 246 -10.50 12.65 -16.16
CA SER A 246 -11.01 13.77 -16.99
C SER A 246 -9.87 14.45 -17.79
N GLU A 247 -8.68 14.62 -17.20
CA GLU A 247 -7.52 15.23 -17.89
C GLU A 247 -6.95 14.34 -19.00
N LYS A 248 -7.07 13.03 -18.90
CA LYS A 248 -6.61 12.09 -19.93
C LYS A 248 -7.57 11.96 -21.12
N GLY A 249 -8.79 12.47 -21.01
CA GLY A 249 -9.86 12.37 -22.00
C GLY A 249 -9.97 13.55 -22.96
N GLU A 250 -9.25 14.66 -22.77
CA GLU A 250 -9.24 15.78 -23.73
C GLU A 250 -8.17 15.53 -24.80
N PRO A 251 -8.57 15.27 -26.08
CA PRO A 251 -7.61 15.29 -27.18
C PRO A 251 -7.16 16.75 -27.36
N SER A 252 -5.84 16.95 -27.42
CA SER A 252 -5.21 18.23 -27.80
C SER A 252 -5.91 18.77 -29.05
N ARG A 253 -6.66 19.84 -28.90
CA ARG A 253 -7.16 20.62 -30.04
C ARG A 253 -5.98 21.48 -30.50
N GLU A 254 -5.30 21.03 -31.53
CA GLU A 254 -4.57 21.89 -32.46
C GLU A 254 -5.49 22.36 -33.60
#